data_074f1504574b44a2e0e978c2927557a3
#
_entry.id   074f1504574b44a2e0e978c2927557a3
#
_cell.length_a   1.000
_cell.length_b   1.000
_cell.length_c   1.000
_cell.angle_alpha   90.00
_cell.angle_beta   90.00
_cell.angle_gamma   90.00
#
_symmetry.space_group_name_H-M   'P 1'
#
loop_
_entity.id
_entity.type
_entity.pdbx_description
1 polymer ?
#
loop_
_entity_poly.entity_id
_entity_poly.type
_entity_poly.pdbx_seq_one_letter_code
_entity_poly.pdbx_strand_id
1 'polypeptide(L)'
;MKTKIYSFIIAGFISCIAVAQKQVEVTLKLRDGSNVTGTTSLADINLTTDYGKLTIPTKNINSIKVGIPTDKAVQDKAKSFLSQLNNSNDELKKGAYDELIKLGIKAIPAVYDFISDPKNNIEYSGEFTPDNALNELKANANVSDYTDGKDIIEIDGMYTIGGSYEFAKLDVKTEYGNLSIPKEKIDNIDVMFINSDGSNEQSFKLVASKNISANTNGGWLKTGIMLKSGQRFSIQATGEVVLSSLSNQKYKPDGSYESSTGEKYPAVTDEYSSSTTYPSYGNVVYKVGETNNTALKAGAKFSGSATTSGMLYIAIYETVYNAANTGSYNVKISLK
;
A
#
# COMPACT_ATOMS: atom_id res chain seq x y z
N MET A 1 -18.60 -62.63 -42.51
CA MET A 1 -18.75 -61.82 -41.26
C MET A 1 -17.82 -60.64 -41.32
N LYS A 2 -18.38 -59.42 -41.46
CA LYS A 2 -17.61 -58.18 -41.51
C LYS A 2 -17.76 -57.47 -40.17
N THR A 3 -16.70 -57.45 -39.38
CA THR A 3 -16.65 -56.82 -38.07
C THR A 3 -16.41 -55.30 -38.27
N LYS A 4 -17.38 -54.48 -37.87
CA LYS A 4 -17.25 -53.01 -37.86
C LYS A 4 -16.63 -52.58 -36.54
N ILE A 5 -15.42 -51.97 -36.61
CA ILE A 5 -14.76 -51.34 -35.47
C ILE A 5 -15.29 -49.91 -35.39
N TYR A 6 -15.97 -49.56 -34.29
CA TYR A 6 -16.36 -48.19 -33.98
C TYR A 6 -15.24 -47.54 -33.14
N SER A 7 -14.51 -46.59 -33.75
CA SER A 7 -13.59 -45.72 -33.03
C SER A 7 -14.38 -44.65 -32.28
N PHE A 8 -14.33 -44.70 -30.96
CA PHE A 8 -14.85 -43.65 -30.08
C PHE A 8 -13.79 -42.57 -29.94
N ILE A 9 -14.00 -41.40 -30.54
CA ILE A 9 -13.18 -40.20 -30.33
C ILE A 9 -13.69 -39.51 -29.07
N ILE A 10 -12.98 -39.64 -27.96
CA ILE A 10 -13.23 -38.85 -26.74
C ILE A 10 -12.61 -37.46 -26.97
N ALA A 11 -13.46 -36.50 -27.32
CA ALA A 11 -13.08 -35.08 -27.33
C ALA A 11 -12.97 -34.60 -25.87
N GLY A 12 -11.76 -34.54 -25.35
CA GLY A 12 -11.49 -33.93 -24.05
C GLY A 12 -11.76 -32.44 -24.11
N PHE A 13 -12.85 -32.01 -23.46
CA PHE A 13 -13.09 -30.60 -23.18
C PHE A 13 -12.06 -30.10 -22.15
N ILE A 14 -11.02 -29.43 -22.62
CA ILE A 14 -10.16 -28.62 -21.76
C ILE A 14 -10.97 -27.37 -21.41
N SER A 15 -11.62 -27.38 -20.25
CA SER A 15 -12.22 -26.19 -19.67
C SER A 15 -11.09 -25.23 -19.28
N CYS A 16 -10.76 -24.26 -20.13
CA CYS A 16 -10.02 -23.09 -19.72
C CYS A 16 -10.86 -22.36 -18.66
N ILE A 17 -10.48 -22.49 -17.40
CA ILE A 17 -10.98 -21.64 -16.33
C ILE A 17 -10.43 -20.24 -16.65
N ALA A 18 -11.23 -19.42 -17.33
CA ALA A 18 -10.94 -17.99 -17.47
C ALA A 18 -11.05 -17.40 -16.07
N VAL A 19 -9.91 -17.17 -15.42
CA VAL A 19 -9.85 -16.32 -14.22
C VAL A 19 -10.29 -14.94 -14.68
N ALA A 20 -11.47 -14.51 -14.22
CA ALA A 20 -11.98 -13.19 -14.53
C ALA A 20 -11.02 -12.15 -13.94
N GLN A 21 -10.19 -11.57 -14.79
CA GLN A 21 -9.34 -10.44 -14.40
C GLN A 21 -10.23 -9.23 -14.13
N LYS A 22 -10.18 -8.73 -12.89
CA LYS A 22 -10.94 -7.53 -12.50
C LYS A 22 -10.19 -6.30 -12.96
N GLN A 23 -10.89 -5.41 -13.65
CA GLN A 23 -10.35 -4.09 -13.93
C GLN A 23 -10.33 -3.28 -12.63
N VAL A 24 -9.18 -2.74 -12.31
CA VAL A 24 -8.96 -1.88 -11.14
C VAL A 24 -8.30 -0.58 -11.58
N GLU A 25 -8.66 0.51 -10.96
CA GLU A 25 -7.92 1.75 -11.08
C GLU A 25 -6.69 1.68 -10.16
N VAL A 26 -5.53 2.10 -10.67
CA VAL A 26 -4.27 2.13 -9.92
C VAL A 26 -3.62 3.49 -10.04
N THR A 27 -2.91 3.90 -9.00
CA THR A 27 -1.93 4.98 -9.07
C THR A 27 -0.56 4.39 -8.82
N LEU A 28 0.31 4.48 -9.80
CA LEU A 28 1.69 4.05 -9.73
C LEU A 28 2.57 5.23 -9.34
N LYS A 29 3.38 5.08 -8.31
CA LYS A 29 4.52 5.93 -8.05
C LYS A 29 5.75 5.28 -8.66
N LEU A 30 6.37 5.96 -9.61
CA LEU A 30 7.57 5.45 -10.27
C LEU A 30 8.83 5.93 -9.54
N ARG A 31 9.93 5.18 -9.69
CA ARG A 31 11.21 5.50 -9.05
C ARG A 31 11.86 6.77 -9.59
N ASP A 32 11.45 7.25 -10.78
CA ASP A 32 11.87 8.55 -11.31
C ASP A 32 11.09 9.74 -10.73
N GLY A 33 10.15 9.47 -9.79
CA GLY A 33 9.29 10.48 -9.17
C GLY A 33 7.98 10.73 -9.93
N SER A 34 7.79 10.14 -11.10
CA SER A 34 6.55 10.26 -11.86
C SER A 34 5.40 9.51 -11.19
N ASN A 35 4.17 10.03 -11.36
CA ASN A 35 2.94 9.36 -10.97
C ASN A 35 2.08 9.06 -12.19
N VAL A 36 1.60 7.82 -12.29
CA VAL A 36 0.76 7.36 -13.39
C VAL A 36 -0.54 6.82 -12.82
N THR A 37 -1.66 7.42 -13.19
CA THR A 37 -3.01 6.93 -12.80
C THR A 37 -3.72 6.38 -14.03
N GLY A 38 -4.37 5.23 -13.87
CA GLY A 38 -5.14 4.60 -14.94
C GLY A 38 -5.74 3.28 -14.50
N THR A 39 -6.32 2.56 -15.45
CA THR A 39 -6.92 1.25 -15.22
C THR A 39 -6.01 0.13 -15.68
N THR A 40 -5.98 -0.94 -14.91
CA THR A 40 -5.25 -2.17 -15.24
C THR A 40 -6.09 -3.41 -14.94
N SER A 41 -5.72 -4.53 -15.51
CA SER A 41 -6.31 -5.83 -15.16
C SER A 41 -5.41 -6.52 -14.14
N LEU A 42 -5.86 -6.60 -12.90
CA LEU A 42 -5.14 -7.29 -11.84
C LEU A 42 -5.88 -8.58 -11.47
N ALA A 43 -5.16 -9.71 -11.49
CA ALA A 43 -5.62 -10.96 -10.89
C ALA A 43 -5.35 -10.95 -9.38
N ASP A 44 -5.94 -11.92 -8.67
CA ASP A 44 -5.59 -12.15 -7.27
C ASP A 44 -4.07 -12.40 -7.15
N ILE A 45 -3.44 -11.80 -6.15
CA ILE A 45 -1.98 -11.83 -5.99
C ILE A 45 -1.55 -13.13 -5.32
N ASN A 46 -0.65 -13.86 -5.98
CA ASN A 46 0.05 -14.99 -5.38
C ASN A 46 1.37 -14.48 -4.78
N LEU A 47 1.40 -14.34 -3.46
CA LEU A 47 2.56 -13.89 -2.71
C LEU A 47 3.29 -15.10 -2.12
N THR A 48 4.58 -15.24 -2.43
CA THR A 48 5.46 -16.22 -1.80
C THR A 48 6.17 -15.58 -0.62
N THR A 49 5.95 -16.11 0.58
CA THR A 49 6.58 -15.65 1.83
C THR A 49 7.52 -16.72 2.38
N ASP A 50 8.31 -16.39 3.39
CA ASP A 50 9.17 -17.35 4.12
C ASP A 50 8.36 -18.45 4.83
N TYR A 51 7.06 -18.22 5.04
CA TYR A 51 6.14 -19.12 5.76
C TYR A 51 5.22 -19.92 4.84
N GLY A 52 5.25 -19.66 3.52
CA GLY A 52 4.42 -20.33 2.53
C GLY A 52 3.83 -19.37 1.49
N LYS A 53 2.88 -19.88 0.71
CA LYS A 53 2.22 -19.13 -0.36
C LYS A 53 0.85 -18.64 0.07
N LEU A 54 0.55 -17.38 -0.23
CA LEU A 54 -0.74 -16.75 0.01
C LEU A 54 -1.36 -16.34 -1.31
N THR A 55 -2.65 -16.56 -1.46
CA THR A 55 -3.45 -15.95 -2.54
C THR A 55 -4.28 -14.84 -1.92
N ILE A 56 -3.97 -13.60 -2.28
CA ILE A 56 -4.60 -12.40 -1.76
C ILE A 56 -5.57 -11.87 -2.80
N PRO A 57 -6.88 -11.85 -2.50
CA PRO A 57 -7.86 -11.28 -3.42
C PRO A 57 -7.55 -9.81 -3.67
N THR A 58 -7.52 -9.42 -4.94
CA THR A 58 -7.23 -8.03 -5.36
C THR A 58 -8.13 -7.03 -4.64
N LYS A 59 -9.37 -7.39 -4.33
CA LYS A 59 -10.33 -6.54 -3.59
C LYS A 59 -9.89 -6.18 -2.16
N ASN A 60 -8.95 -6.88 -1.58
CA ASN A 60 -8.46 -6.65 -0.22
C ASN A 60 -7.15 -5.85 -0.21
N ILE A 61 -6.58 -5.56 -1.38
CA ILE A 61 -5.28 -4.90 -1.50
C ILE A 61 -5.45 -3.38 -1.53
N ASN A 62 -4.78 -2.68 -0.63
CA ASN A 62 -4.72 -1.22 -0.60
C ASN A 62 -3.51 -0.71 -1.37
N SER A 63 -2.34 -1.29 -1.10
CA SER A 63 -1.13 -0.88 -1.79
C SER A 63 -0.12 -2.02 -1.89
N ILE A 64 0.78 -1.90 -2.86
CA ILE A 64 1.91 -2.80 -3.06
C ILE A 64 3.17 -1.94 -3.17
N LYS A 65 3.99 -1.92 -2.12
CA LYS A 65 5.35 -1.37 -2.22
C LYS A 65 6.22 -2.39 -2.92
N VAL A 66 6.74 -2.03 -4.08
CA VAL A 66 7.50 -2.95 -4.93
C VAL A 66 8.94 -3.03 -4.45
N GLY A 67 9.37 -4.24 -4.12
CA GLY A 67 10.74 -4.55 -3.78
C GLY A 67 11.69 -4.41 -4.97
N ILE A 68 12.97 -4.50 -4.70
CA ILE A 68 13.98 -4.53 -5.76
C ILE A 68 14.15 -5.98 -6.20
N PRO A 69 13.85 -6.32 -7.47
CA PRO A 69 13.97 -7.70 -7.93
C PRO A 69 15.41 -8.17 -7.85
N THR A 70 15.60 -9.34 -7.26
CA THR A 70 16.90 -9.98 -7.16
C THR A 70 17.20 -10.77 -8.45
N ASP A 71 18.41 -10.60 -8.98
CA ASP A 71 18.94 -11.36 -10.12
C ASP A 71 20.25 -12.03 -9.67
N LYS A 72 20.27 -13.35 -9.63
CA LYS A 72 21.43 -14.09 -9.15
C LYS A 72 22.71 -13.75 -9.91
N ALA A 73 22.63 -13.59 -11.23
CA ALA A 73 23.81 -13.25 -12.04
C ALA A 73 24.35 -11.86 -11.71
N VAL A 74 23.44 -10.89 -11.44
CA VAL A 74 23.82 -9.54 -11.02
C VAL A 74 24.39 -9.58 -9.60
N GLN A 75 23.78 -10.35 -8.69
CA GLN A 75 24.30 -10.52 -7.32
C GLN A 75 25.70 -11.10 -7.29
N ASP A 76 25.97 -12.15 -8.08
CA ASP A 76 27.29 -12.78 -8.14
C ASP A 76 28.35 -11.80 -8.70
N LYS A 77 28.00 -11.01 -9.73
CA LYS A 77 28.87 -9.94 -10.25
C LYS A 77 29.13 -8.84 -9.20
N ALA A 78 28.07 -8.38 -8.53
CA ALA A 78 28.19 -7.36 -7.49
C ALA A 78 29.14 -7.83 -6.37
N LYS A 79 28.99 -9.06 -5.87
CA LYS A 79 29.88 -9.65 -4.86
C LYS A 79 31.34 -9.72 -5.35
N SER A 80 31.56 -10.05 -6.61
CA SER A 80 32.89 -10.06 -7.21
C SER A 80 33.53 -8.68 -7.24
N PHE A 81 32.78 -7.63 -7.60
CA PHE A 81 33.28 -6.25 -7.57
C PHE A 81 33.48 -5.74 -6.14
N LEU A 82 32.57 -6.02 -5.22
CA LEU A 82 32.68 -5.66 -3.81
C LEU A 82 33.98 -6.21 -3.18
N SER A 83 34.33 -7.47 -3.48
CA SER A 83 35.57 -8.07 -2.98
C SER A 83 36.83 -7.36 -3.50
N GLN A 84 36.76 -6.71 -4.66
CA GLN A 84 37.87 -5.97 -5.27
C GLN A 84 38.03 -4.55 -4.69
N LEU A 85 37.03 -4.02 -3.97
CA LEU A 85 37.12 -2.69 -3.32
C LEU A 85 38.12 -2.66 -2.16
N ASN A 86 38.60 -3.82 -1.70
CA ASN A 86 39.67 -3.92 -0.69
C ASN A 86 41.07 -4.04 -1.31
N ASN A 87 41.23 -3.76 -2.60
CA ASN A 87 42.53 -3.82 -3.27
C ASN A 87 43.40 -2.61 -2.82
N SER A 88 44.73 -2.81 -2.78
CA SER A 88 45.67 -1.72 -2.51
C SER A 88 45.90 -0.77 -3.69
N ASN A 89 45.52 -1.18 -4.89
CA ASN A 89 45.63 -0.38 -6.12
C ASN A 89 44.34 0.41 -6.36
N ASP A 90 44.42 1.75 -6.31
CA ASP A 90 43.25 2.63 -6.45
C ASP A 90 42.63 2.61 -7.86
N GLU A 91 43.38 2.33 -8.91
CA GLU A 91 42.83 2.18 -10.27
C GLU A 91 41.95 0.92 -10.37
N LEU A 92 42.38 -0.19 -9.74
CA LEU A 92 41.60 -1.44 -9.70
C LEU A 92 40.32 -1.24 -8.82
N LYS A 93 40.46 -0.57 -7.67
CA LYS A 93 39.27 -0.20 -6.85
C LYS A 93 38.28 0.61 -7.66
N LYS A 94 38.74 1.68 -8.31
CA LYS A 94 37.90 2.54 -9.14
C LYS A 94 37.21 1.76 -10.24
N GLY A 95 37.95 0.90 -10.96
CA GLY A 95 37.39 0.07 -12.01
C GLY A 95 36.28 -0.85 -11.49
N ALA A 96 36.50 -1.52 -10.35
CA ALA A 96 35.52 -2.38 -9.72
C ALA A 96 34.28 -1.59 -9.24
N TYR A 97 34.50 -0.39 -8.67
CA TYR A 97 33.43 0.48 -8.24
C TYR A 97 32.55 0.94 -9.43
N ASP A 98 33.17 1.45 -10.49
CA ASP A 98 32.46 1.90 -11.69
C ASP A 98 31.63 0.78 -12.33
N GLU A 99 32.18 -0.46 -12.37
CA GLU A 99 31.44 -1.63 -12.87
C GLU A 99 30.30 -2.04 -11.94
N LEU A 100 30.49 -1.92 -10.62
CA LEU A 100 29.43 -2.15 -9.62
C LEU A 100 28.28 -1.18 -9.81
N ILE A 101 28.56 0.13 -9.98
CA ILE A 101 27.54 1.16 -10.20
C ILE A 101 26.76 0.92 -11.51
N LYS A 102 27.42 0.46 -12.56
CA LYS A 102 26.76 0.10 -13.85
C LYS A 102 25.74 -1.02 -13.73
N LEU A 103 25.82 -1.87 -12.71
CA LEU A 103 24.80 -2.92 -12.47
C LEU A 103 23.44 -2.33 -12.08
N GLY A 104 23.41 -1.06 -11.65
CA GLY A 104 22.20 -0.32 -11.33
C GLY A 104 21.44 -0.87 -10.13
N ILE A 105 20.13 -0.62 -10.10
CA ILE A 105 19.25 -0.93 -8.96
C ILE A 105 19.34 -2.40 -8.50
N LYS A 106 19.56 -3.35 -9.42
CA LYS A 106 19.62 -4.78 -9.11
C LYS A 106 20.83 -5.19 -8.26
N ALA A 107 21.85 -4.31 -8.16
CA ALA A 107 23.01 -4.55 -7.30
C ALA A 107 22.74 -4.17 -5.82
N ILE A 108 21.77 -3.31 -5.54
CA ILE A 108 21.47 -2.80 -4.20
C ILE A 108 21.32 -3.94 -3.16
N PRO A 109 20.55 -5.03 -3.42
CA PRO A 109 20.43 -6.12 -2.47
C PRO A 109 21.78 -6.74 -2.10
N ALA A 110 22.61 -7.04 -3.11
CA ALA A 110 23.91 -7.67 -2.88
C ALA A 110 24.90 -6.78 -2.12
N VAL A 111 24.86 -5.45 -2.39
CA VAL A 111 25.71 -4.48 -1.67
C VAL A 111 25.24 -4.34 -0.22
N TYR A 112 23.93 -4.29 0.01
CA TYR A 112 23.34 -4.21 1.35
C TYR A 112 23.67 -5.46 2.18
N ASP A 113 23.49 -6.66 1.61
CA ASP A 113 23.82 -7.92 2.26
C ASP A 113 25.32 -7.99 2.59
N PHE A 114 26.17 -7.51 1.68
CA PHE A 114 27.61 -7.50 1.88
C PHE A 114 28.03 -6.61 3.07
N ILE A 115 27.49 -5.41 3.16
CA ILE A 115 27.74 -4.46 4.27
C ILE A 115 27.21 -5.01 5.60
N SER A 116 26.06 -5.69 5.54
CA SER A 116 25.37 -6.22 6.73
C SER A 116 25.98 -7.54 7.25
N ASP A 117 26.80 -8.21 6.47
CA ASP A 117 27.45 -9.47 6.89
C ASP A 117 28.66 -9.17 7.80
N PRO A 118 28.66 -9.59 9.08
CA PRO A 118 29.77 -9.38 10.00
C PRO A 118 31.11 -9.92 9.52
N LYS A 119 31.12 -10.87 8.59
CA LYS A 119 32.33 -11.43 7.99
C LYS A 119 33.05 -10.45 7.06
N ASN A 120 32.31 -9.46 6.55
CA ASN A 120 32.84 -8.43 5.67
C ASN A 120 33.16 -7.13 6.41
N ASN A 121 33.22 -7.15 7.74
CA ASN A 121 33.58 -6.00 8.57
C ASN A 121 35.09 -5.66 8.40
N ILE A 122 35.41 -5.12 7.23
CA ILE A 122 36.76 -4.68 6.85
C ILE A 122 36.72 -3.14 6.85
N GLU A 123 37.78 -2.52 7.38
CA GLU A 123 37.92 -1.07 7.30
C GLU A 123 38.30 -0.66 5.89
N TYR A 124 37.37 -0.05 5.17
CA TYR A 124 37.59 0.49 3.83
C TYR A 124 38.12 1.92 3.94
N SER A 125 39.15 2.26 3.17
CA SER A 125 39.71 3.60 3.09
C SER A 125 39.48 4.23 1.72
N GLY A 126 39.27 5.56 1.73
CA GLY A 126 39.12 6.36 0.52
C GLY A 126 37.69 6.46 0.02
N GLU A 127 37.54 6.74 -1.26
CA GLU A 127 36.28 7.12 -1.89
C GLU A 127 35.47 5.91 -2.41
N PHE A 128 36.17 4.83 -2.78
CA PHE A 128 35.56 3.65 -3.39
C PHE A 128 35.24 2.59 -2.32
N THR A 129 34.19 2.82 -1.54
CA THR A 129 33.76 1.92 -0.46
C THR A 129 32.41 1.27 -0.77
N PRO A 130 32.08 0.12 -0.17
CA PRO A 130 30.74 -0.49 -0.31
C PRO A 130 29.61 0.45 0.11
N ASP A 131 29.81 1.24 1.18
CA ASP A 131 28.81 2.20 1.69
C ASP A 131 28.55 3.33 0.68
N ASN A 132 29.63 3.87 0.09
CA ASN A 132 29.51 4.89 -0.95
C ASN A 132 28.83 4.33 -2.20
N ALA A 133 29.15 3.09 -2.59
CA ALA A 133 28.47 2.43 -3.71
C ALA A 133 26.99 2.21 -3.43
N LEU A 134 26.62 1.80 -2.21
CA LEU A 134 25.21 1.68 -1.82
C LEU A 134 24.47 3.01 -1.92
N ASN A 135 25.07 4.08 -1.39
CA ASN A 135 24.48 5.42 -1.41
C ASN A 135 24.31 5.94 -2.84
N GLU A 136 25.30 5.75 -3.70
CA GLU A 136 25.24 6.16 -5.10
C GLU A 136 24.20 5.35 -5.90
N LEU A 137 24.16 4.02 -5.73
CA LEU A 137 23.16 3.16 -6.35
C LEU A 137 21.74 3.54 -5.92
N LYS A 138 21.54 3.83 -4.62
CA LYS A 138 20.25 4.30 -4.09
C LYS A 138 19.86 5.64 -4.68
N ALA A 139 20.78 6.60 -4.74
CA ALA A 139 20.54 7.91 -5.32
C ALA A 139 20.18 7.81 -6.81
N ASN A 140 20.94 7.05 -7.59
CA ASN A 140 20.71 6.86 -9.03
C ASN A 140 19.38 6.16 -9.34
N ALA A 141 18.89 5.32 -8.41
CA ALA A 141 17.63 4.61 -8.53
C ALA A 141 16.46 5.29 -7.82
N ASN A 142 16.70 6.44 -7.16
CA ASN A 142 15.74 7.15 -6.31
C ASN A 142 15.09 6.24 -5.24
N VAL A 143 15.91 5.42 -4.58
CA VAL A 143 15.49 4.52 -3.49
C VAL A 143 15.86 5.16 -2.15
N SER A 144 14.87 5.63 -1.38
CA SER A 144 15.09 6.21 -0.04
C SER A 144 15.35 5.13 1.01
N ASP A 145 14.47 4.11 1.04
CA ASP A 145 14.51 3.03 2.01
C ASP A 145 14.63 1.69 1.30
N TYR A 146 15.65 0.92 1.67
CA TYR A 146 15.79 -0.45 1.22
C TYR A 146 15.18 -1.39 2.26
N THR A 147 14.13 -2.10 1.87
CA THR A 147 13.50 -3.14 2.68
C THR A 147 13.73 -4.50 2.00
N ASP A 148 14.84 -5.14 2.27
CA ASP A 148 15.10 -6.59 2.09
C ASP A 148 14.64 -7.21 0.74
N GLY A 149 14.50 -6.41 -0.31
CA GLY A 149 14.10 -6.85 -1.66
C GLY A 149 12.68 -7.42 -1.78
N LYS A 150 11.92 -7.53 -0.67
CA LYS A 150 10.56 -8.07 -0.67
C LYS A 150 9.54 -7.03 -1.14
N ASP A 151 8.55 -7.50 -1.88
CA ASP A 151 7.35 -6.74 -2.09
C ASP A 151 6.55 -6.70 -0.79
N ILE A 152 5.97 -5.55 -0.44
CA ILE A 152 5.17 -5.39 0.77
C ILE A 152 3.74 -5.08 0.36
N ILE A 153 2.80 -5.94 0.73
CA ILE A 153 1.39 -5.80 0.41
C ILE A 153 0.63 -5.34 1.64
N GLU A 154 -0.09 -4.24 1.52
CA GLU A 154 -1.04 -3.76 2.52
C GLU A 154 -2.44 -4.27 2.19
N ILE A 155 -3.08 -4.94 3.15
CA ILE A 155 -4.36 -5.63 3.00
C ILE A 155 -5.36 -5.02 3.98
N ASP A 156 -6.54 -4.61 3.47
CA ASP A 156 -7.66 -4.06 4.25
C ASP A 156 -7.27 -2.91 5.19
N GLY A 157 -6.14 -2.23 4.93
CA GLY A 157 -5.57 -1.20 5.79
C GLY A 157 -5.12 -1.70 7.19
N MET A 158 -5.06 -3.02 7.41
CA MET A 158 -4.76 -3.62 8.70
C MET A 158 -3.55 -4.54 8.70
N TYR A 159 -3.33 -5.26 7.61
CA TYR A 159 -2.25 -6.24 7.52
C TYR A 159 -1.20 -5.77 6.55
N THR A 160 0.06 -5.96 6.93
CA THR A 160 1.22 -5.71 6.06
C THR A 160 2.00 -7.01 5.96
N ILE A 161 2.13 -7.55 4.75
CA ILE A 161 2.79 -8.85 4.51
C ILE A 161 3.88 -8.66 3.49
N GLY A 162 5.11 -9.08 3.85
CA GLY A 162 6.27 -9.09 2.96
C GLY A 162 6.43 -10.44 2.26
N GLY A 163 6.82 -10.41 0.99
CA GLY A 163 7.08 -11.61 0.20
C GLY A 163 7.50 -11.27 -1.23
N SER A 164 7.53 -12.29 -2.08
CA SER A 164 7.80 -12.13 -3.51
C SER A 164 6.50 -12.21 -4.31
N TYR A 165 6.17 -11.15 -5.02
CA TYR A 165 5.08 -11.08 -5.99
C TYR A 165 5.67 -11.01 -7.40
N GLU A 166 5.50 -12.07 -8.17
CA GLU A 166 6.13 -12.19 -9.48
C GLU A 166 5.27 -11.57 -10.57
N PHE A 167 5.77 -10.49 -11.16
CA PHE A 167 5.30 -9.91 -12.41
C PHE A 167 6.45 -9.18 -13.11
N ALA A 168 6.44 -9.18 -14.43
CA ALA A 168 7.50 -8.53 -15.21
C ALA A 168 7.21 -7.04 -15.45
N LYS A 169 5.95 -6.72 -15.74
CA LYS A 169 5.47 -5.38 -16.08
C LYS A 169 4.00 -5.23 -15.72
N LEU A 170 3.55 -3.99 -15.58
CA LEU A 170 2.16 -3.65 -15.44
C LEU A 170 1.70 -2.80 -16.64
N ASP A 171 0.65 -3.27 -17.30
CA ASP A 171 0.04 -2.55 -18.42
C ASP A 171 -1.09 -1.66 -17.87
N VAL A 172 -0.99 -0.36 -18.05
CA VAL A 172 -1.92 0.65 -17.50
C VAL A 172 -2.53 1.45 -18.64
N LYS A 173 -3.84 1.51 -18.70
CA LYS A 173 -4.59 2.35 -19.63
C LYS A 173 -4.89 3.68 -18.95
N THR A 174 -4.29 4.75 -19.46
CA THR A 174 -4.51 6.14 -19.03
C THR A 174 -5.44 6.87 -20.01
N GLU A 175 -5.83 8.10 -19.68
CA GLU A 175 -6.58 8.96 -20.60
C GLU A 175 -5.77 9.37 -21.85
N TYR A 176 -4.43 9.32 -21.77
CA TYR A 176 -3.52 9.67 -22.87
C TYR A 176 -3.02 8.47 -23.67
N GLY A 177 -3.35 7.24 -23.27
CA GLY A 177 -2.94 6.03 -23.97
C GLY A 177 -2.54 4.89 -23.03
N ASN A 178 -1.98 3.82 -23.60
CA ASN A 178 -1.56 2.64 -22.87
C ASN A 178 -0.07 2.70 -22.56
N LEU A 179 0.29 2.45 -21.31
CA LEU A 179 1.66 2.36 -20.83
C LEU A 179 1.96 0.93 -20.38
N SER A 180 3.16 0.44 -20.65
CA SER A 180 3.67 -0.85 -20.19
C SER A 180 4.90 -0.60 -19.31
N ILE A 181 4.72 -0.68 -18.00
CA ILE A 181 5.70 -0.22 -17.02
C ILE A 181 6.38 -1.43 -16.38
N PRO A 182 7.72 -1.59 -16.55
CA PRO A 182 8.47 -2.69 -15.93
C PRO A 182 8.43 -2.61 -14.40
N LYS A 183 8.37 -3.77 -13.72
CA LYS A 183 8.36 -3.86 -12.24
C LYS A 183 9.47 -3.03 -11.60
N GLU A 184 10.68 -3.08 -12.15
CA GLU A 184 11.86 -2.39 -11.62
C GLU A 184 11.76 -0.85 -11.62
N LYS A 185 10.83 -0.29 -12.43
CA LYS A 185 10.57 1.15 -12.47
C LYS A 185 9.50 1.60 -11.47
N ILE A 186 8.78 0.66 -10.87
CA ILE A 186 7.68 0.95 -9.96
C ILE A 186 8.21 0.97 -8.52
N ASP A 187 7.90 2.02 -7.76
CA ASP A 187 8.15 2.12 -6.33
C ASP A 187 6.94 1.64 -5.52
N ASN A 188 5.74 2.13 -5.91
CA ASN A 188 4.50 1.78 -5.21
C ASN A 188 3.32 1.70 -6.19
N ILE A 189 2.41 0.79 -5.91
CA ILE A 189 1.14 0.62 -6.60
C ILE A 189 0.04 0.83 -5.57
N ASP A 190 -0.69 1.94 -5.65
CA ASP A 190 -1.93 2.13 -4.91
C ASP A 190 -3.06 1.51 -5.72
N VAL A 191 -3.75 0.54 -5.13
CA VAL A 191 -4.86 -0.17 -5.78
C VAL A 191 -6.17 0.49 -5.37
N MET A 192 -6.86 1.05 -6.36
CA MET A 192 -8.17 1.65 -6.19
C MET A 192 -9.21 0.72 -6.83
N PHE A 193 -10.30 0.44 -6.10
CA PHE A 193 -11.29 -0.52 -6.58
C PHE A 193 -12.33 0.14 -7.48
N ILE A 194 -12.51 -0.45 -8.67
CA ILE A 194 -13.77 -0.33 -9.40
C ILE A 194 -14.53 -1.64 -9.16
N ASN A 195 -15.67 -1.59 -8.46
CA ASN A 195 -16.53 -2.76 -8.31
C ASN A 195 -17.05 -3.24 -9.68
N SER A 196 -16.74 -4.47 -10.03
CA SER A 196 -17.19 -5.07 -11.29
C SER A 196 -18.70 -5.38 -11.33
N ASP A 197 -19.40 -5.23 -10.20
CA ASP A 197 -20.85 -5.44 -10.07
C ASP A 197 -21.68 -4.15 -10.20
N GLY A 198 -21.05 -3.03 -10.54
CA GLY A 198 -21.68 -1.72 -10.64
C GLY A 198 -22.11 -1.10 -9.31
N SER A 199 -21.83 -1.74 -8.18
CA SER A 199 -21.99 -1.10 -6.88
C SER A 199 -20.79 -0.18 -6.63
N ASN A 200 -21.04 1.12 -6.50
CA ASN A 200 -20.03 2.11 -6.16
C ASN A 200 -19.75 2.14 -4.62
N GLU A 201 -19.97 1.02 -3.92
CA GLU A 201 -19.81 0.93 -2.47
C GLU A 201 -18.55 0.13 -2.10
N GLN A 202 -17.69 0.72 -1.27
CA GLN A 202 -16.52 0.07 -0.69
C GLN A 202 -16.64 0.03 0.83
N SER A 203 -16.16 -1.05 1.44
CA SER A 203 -16.22 -1.25 2.89
C SER A 203 -14.83 -1.22 3.50
N PHE A 204 -14.68 -0.48 4.60
CA PHE A 204 -13.43 -0.30 5.33
C PHE A 204 -13.64 -0.60 6.80
N LYS A 205 -12.57 -0.97 7.49
CA LYS A 205 -12.58 -1.13 8.95
C LYS A 205 -11.60 -0.15 9.57
N LEU A 206 -12.10 0.74 10.43
CA LEU A 206 -11.28 1.61 11.26
C LEU A 206 -11.06 0.96 12.62
N VAL A 207 -9.82 0.65 12.94
CA VAL A 207 -9.42 0.01 14.21
C VAL A 207 -8.93 1.10 15.16
N ALA A 208 -9.52 1.17 16.37
CA ALA A 208 -9.23 2.25 17.33
C ALA A 208 -7.78 2.29 17.82
N SER A 209 -7.12 1.13 17.94
CA SER A 209 -5.70 1.08 18.30
C SER A 209 -4.74 1.60 17.21
N LYS A 210 -5.25 1.89 15.99
CA LYS A 210 -4.43 2.35 14.86
C LYS A 210 -4.99 3.63 14.25
N ASN A 211 -6.28 3.63 13.86
CA ASN A 211 -6.87 4.62 12.96
C ASN A 211 -7.43 5.84 13.69
N ILE A 212 -6.63 6.45 14.56
CA ILE A 212 -6.93 7.69 15.27
C ILE A 212 -6.35 8.89 14.52
N SER A 213 -7.12 9.96 14.37
CA SER A 213 -6.72 11.16 13.63
C SER A 213 -5.44 11.82 14.15
N ALA A 214 -5.15 11.72 15.46
CA ALA A 214 -3.93 12.21 16.08
C ALA A 214 -2.74 11.25 15.99
N ASN A 215 -2.91 10.04 15.47
CA ASN A 215 -1.81 9.11 15.27
C ASN A 215 -1.00 9.52 14.02
N THR A 216 0.18 10.10 14.23
CA THR A 216 1.09 10.54 13.16
C THR A 216 1.72 9.38 12.38
N ASN A 217 1.66 8.15 12.93
CA ASN A 217 2.23 6.95 12.31
C ASN A 217 1.15 6.14 11.57
N GLY A 218 0.43 6.77 10.63
CA GLY A 218 -0.54 6.09 9.77
C GLY A 218 -1.94 5.96 10.39
N GLY A 219 -2.35 6.90 11.23
CA GLY A 219 -3.71 6.92 11.80
C GLY A 219 -4.81 7.17 10.78
N TRP A 220 -4.52 7.91 9.74
CA TRP A 220 -5.44 8.13 8.63
C TRP A 220 -5.41 6.95 7.66
N LEU A 221 -6.52 6.22 7.58
CA LEU A 221 -6.68 5.13 6.62
C LEU A 221 -6.84 5.70 5.21
N LYS A 222 -5.92 5.36 4.32
CA LYS A 222 -5.99 5.66 2.89
C LYS A 222 -7.01 4.71 2.25
N THR A 223 -8.10 5.26 1.70
CA THR A 223 -9.19 4.43 1.17
C THR A 223 -8.94 3.90 -0.25
N GLY A 224 -7.95 4.44 -0.97
CA GLY A 224 -7.79 4.17 -2.39
C GLY A 224 -8.80 4.89 -3.28
N ILE A 225 -9.76 5.64 -2.71
CA ILE A 225 -10.78 6.36 -3.47
C ILE A 225 -10.26 7.74 -3.86
N MET A 226 -10.09 7.98 -5.15
CA MET A 226 -9.82 9.31 -5.69
C MET A 226 -11.12 10.06 -5.93
N LEU A 227 -11.26 11.21 -5.30
CA LEU A 227 -12.39 12.11 -5.52
C LEU A 227 -11.98 13.23 -6.49
N LYS A 228 -12.90 13.61 -7.38
CA LYS A 228 -12.81 14.83 -8.18
C LYS A 228 -13.57 15.96 -7.48
N SER A 229 -13.11 17.19 -7.62
CA SER A 229 -13.87 18.35 -7.12
C SER A 229 -15.30 18.35 -7.66
N GLY A 230 -16.28 18.53 -6.80
CA GLY A 230 -17.69 18.43 -7.13
C GLY A 230 -18.28 17.01 -7.12
N GLN A 231 -17.46 15.96 -7.07
CA GLN A 231 -17.93 14.58 -7.06
C GLN A 231 -18.70 14.29 -5.77
N ARG A 232 -19.91 13.72 -5.93
CA ARG A 232 -20.74 13.31 -4.80
C ARG A 232 -20.30 11.99 -4.23
N PHE A 233 -20.28 11.88 -2.91
CA PHE A 233 -20.01 10.64 -2.20
C PHE A 233 -20.78 10.58 -0.89
N SER A 234 -20.88 9.38 -0.32
CA SER A 234 -21.49 9.17 1.00
C SER A 234 -20.63 8.23 1.83
N ILE A 235 -20.64 8.45 3.14
CA ILE A 235 -19.97 7.62 4.16
C ILE A 235 -21.06 7.13 5.11
N GLN A 236 -21.08 5.83 5.41
CA GLN A 236 -21.91 5.22 6.44
C GLN A 236 -21.00 4.43 7.38
N ALA A 237 -21.17 4.64 8.69
CA ALA A 237 -20.32 3.99 9.69
C ALA A 237 -21.17 3.36 10.78
N THR A 238 -20.75 2.16 11.24
CA THR A 238 -21.38 1.41 12.33
C THR A 238 -20.29 0.77 13.21
N GLY A 239 -20.68 0.37 14.42
CA GLY A 239 -19.76 -0.26 15.37
C GLY A 239 -19.54 0.57 16.62
N GLU A 240 -18.61 0.15 17.46
CA GLU A 240 -18.27 0.81 18.72
C GLU A 240 -16.76 0.74 18.96
N VAL A 241 -16.20 1.78 19.55
CA VAL A 241 -14.79 1.87 19.97
C VAL A 241 -14.71 2.34 21.42
N VAL A 242 -13.66 1.91 22.11
CA VAL A 242 -13.33 2.38 23.46
C VAL A 242 -12.09 3.26 23.35
N LEU A 243 -12.18 4.50 23.81
CA LEU A 243 -11.08 5.45 23.81
C LEU A 243 -10.45 5.53 25.21
N SER A 244 -9.28 4.93 25.36
CA SER A 244 -8.60 4.79 26.66
C SER A 244 -8.12 6.13 27.22
N SER A 245 -7.77 7.09 26.37
CA SER A 245 -7.41 8.45 26.78
C SER A 245 -8.61 9.23 27.36
N LEU A 246 -9.83 8.78 27.08
CA LEU A 246 -11.09 9.36 27.54
C LEU A 246 -11.78 8.47 28.59
N SER A 247 -11.02 7.99 29.57
CA SER A 247 -11.53 7.19 30.70
C SER A 247 -12.22 5.90 30.25
N ASN A 248 -11.76 5.27 29.17
CA ASN A 248 -12.33 4.06 28.59
C ASN A 248 -13.82 4.20 28.22
N GLN A 249 -14.24 5.39 27.82
CA GLN A 249 -15.59 5.60 27.32
C GLN A 249 -15.78 4.90 25.97
N LYS A 250 -17.00 4.38 25.77
CA LYS A 250 -17.40 3.65 24.57
C LYS A 250 -18.13 4.59 23.60
N TYR A 251 -17.58 4.81 22.43
CA TYR A 251 -18.08 5.75 21.44
C TYR A 251 -18.72 5.04 20.25
N LYS A 252 -19.73 5.68 19.66
CA LYS A 252 -20.29 5.36 18.34
C LYS A 252 -19.80 6.35 17.27
N PRO A 253 -19.94 6.02 15.97
CA PRO A 253 -19.47 6.89 14.89
C PRO A 253 -20.10 8.30 14.87
N ASP A 254 -21.28 8.48 15.43
CA ASP A 254 -21.97 9.79 15.56
C ASP A 254 -21.42 10.66 16.70
N GLY A 255 -20.52 10.13 17.52
CA GLY A 255 -19.97 10.82 18.70
C GLY A 255 -20.79 10.64 19.97
N SER A 256 -21.88 9.90 19.94
CA SER A 256 -22.56 9.47 21.17
C SER A 256 -21.68 8.47 21.92
N TYR A 257 -21.73 8.48 23.26
CA TYR A 257 -20.90 7.59 24.05
C TYR A 257 -21.60 7.05 25.31
N GLU A 258 -21.05 5.98 25.84
CA GLU A 258 -21.40 5.39 27.11
C GLU A 258 -20.19 5.51 28.04
N SER A 259 -20.41 6.04 29.24
CA SER A 259 -19.37 6.15 30.26
C SER A 259 -18.97 4.78 30.80
N SER A 260 -17.85 4.70 31.49
CA SER A 260 -17.41 3.47 32.18
C SER A 260 -18.37 2.99 33.26
N THR A 261 -19.30 3.88 33.72
CA THR A 261 -20.37 3.56 34.70
C THR A 261 -21.67 3.15 34.00
N GLY A 262 -21.72 3.09 32.67
CA GLY A 262 -22.89 2.69 31.88
C GLY A 262 -23.88 3.82 31.56
N GLU A 263 -23.55 5.05 31.90
CA GLU A 263 -24.38 6.21 31.61
C GLU A 263 -24.23 6.63 30.14
N LYS A 264 -25.36 6.87 29.46
CA LYS A 264 -25.37 7.14 28.01
C LYS A 264 -25.53 8.64 27.73
N TYR A 265 -24.66 9.13 26.89
CA TYR A 265 -24.63 10.53 26.46
C TYR A 265 -24.88 10.62 24.95
N PRO A 266 -25.82 11.49 24.50
CA PRO A 266 -26.04 11.71 23.09
C PRO A 266 -24.81 12.37 22.45
N ALA A 267 -24.74 12.33 21.10
CA ALA A 267 -23.78 13.12 20.36
C ALA A 267 -23.95 14.60 20.74
N VAL A 268 -22.84 15.28 20.99
CA VAL A 268 -22.85 16.71 21.27
C VAL A 268 -23.35 17.44 20.01
N THR A 269 -24.57 17.93 20.03
CA THR A 269 -25.09 18.88 19.05
C THR A 269 -24.87 20.26 19.65
N ASP A 270 -24.00 21.06 19.04
CA ASP A 270 -23.88 22.47 19.43
C ASP A 270 -25.23 23.18 19.20
N GLU A 271 -25.97 23.41 20.25
CA GLU A 271 -27.24 24.18 20.18
C GLU A 271 -27.01 25.62 19.71
N TYR A 272 -25.79 26.12 19.75
CA TYR A 272 -25.40 27.48 19.35
C TYR A 272 -24.78 27.59 17.94
N SER A 273 -24.48 26.49 17.29
CA SER A 273 -23.91 26.48 15.93
C SER A 273 -24.84 25.73 14.98
N SER A 274 -25.45 26.43 14.07
CA SER A 274 -26.17 25.85 12.93
C SER A 274 -25.23 25.09 11.95
N SER A 275 -23.94 25.00 12.26
CA SER A 275 -22.91 24.37 11.51
C SER A 275 -22.27 23.23 12.32
N THR A 276 -22.82 22.03 12.21
CA THR A 276 -22.34 20.78 12.80
C THR A 276 -21.03 20.26 12.13
N THR A 277 -20.16 21.14 11.66
CA THR A 277 -18.97 20.78 10.86
C THR A 277 -17.79 20.32 11.71
N TYR A 278 -17.75 20.68 12.99
CA TYR A 278 -16.67 20.27 13.88
C TYR A 278 -16.87 18.84 14.38
N PRO A 279 -15.83 17.99 14.30
CA PRO A 279 -15.92 16.63 14.82
C PRO A 279 -15.90 16.62 16.35
N SER A 280 -16.70 15.71 16.93
CA SER A 280 -16.62 15.31 18.34
C SER A 280 -15.83 14.02 18.48
N TYR A 281 -15.31 13.74 19.68
CA TYR A 281 -14.59 12.48 19.96
C TYR A 281 -15.41 11.26 19.52
N GLY A 282 -14.72 10.26 18.96
CA GLY A 282 -15.36 9.06 18.43
C GLY A 282 -15.99 9.23 17.05
N ASN A 283 -16.15 10.45 16.51
CA ASN A 283 -16.70 10.60 15.16
C ASN A 283 -15.80 9.93 14.12
N VAL A 284 -16.42 9.36 13.09
CA VAL A 284 -15.71 9.15 11.83
C VAL A 284 -15.47 10.50 11.18
N VAL A 285 -14.22 10.74 10.81
CA VAL A 285 -13.79 11.94 10.10
C VAL A 285 -13.16 11.57 8.78
N TYR A 286 -13.16 12.51 7.84
CA TYR A 286 -12.51 12.35 6.55
C TYR A 286 -11.70 13.58 6.17
N LYS A 287 -10.75 13.40 5.26
CA LYS A 287 -10.05 14.47 4.55
C LYS A 287 -9.81 14.05 3.10
N VAL A 288 -9.67 15.04 2.21
CA VAL A 288 -9.33 14.85 0.80
C VAL A 288 -7.96 15.46 0.55
N GLY A 289 -7.02 14.64 0.07
CA GLY A 289 -5.61 15.00 -0.09
C GLY A 289 -4.75 14.66 1.13
N GLU A 290 -3.53 14.20 0.88
CA GLU A 290 -2.60 13.76 1.93
C GLU A 290 -2.15 14.90 2.84
N THR A 291 -1.82 16.04 2.24
CA THR A 291 -1.31 17.23 2.95
C THR A 291 -2.40 18.04 3.65
N ASN A 292 -3.68 17.69 3.43
CA ASN A 292 -4.77 18.38 4.10
C ASN A 292 -4.85 17.94 5.58
N ASN A 293 -4.69 18.88 6.48
CA ASN A 293 -4.74 18.62 7.93
C ASN A 293 -6.13 18.86 8.55
N THR A 294 -7.12 19.27 7.76
CA THR A 294 -8.47 19.53 8.26
C THR A 294 -9.27 18.25 8.32
N ALA A 295 -9.62 17.81 9.53
CA ALA A 295 -10.55 16.72 9.76
C ALA A 295 -11.99 17.21 9.57
N LEU A 296 -12.70 16.70 8.56
CA LEU A 296 -14.11 17.01 8.32
C LEU A 296 -14.97 15.90 8.94
N LYS A 297 -16.07 16.30 9.59
CA LYS A 297 -16.99 15.36 10.24
C LYS A 297 -17.79 14.58 9.20
N ALA A 298 -17.71 13.23 9.30
CA ALA A 298 -18.63 12.32 8.62
C ALA A 298 -19.67 11.75 9.59
N GLY A 299 -19.27 11.47 10.83
CA GLY A 299 -20.13 10.84 11.81
C GLY A 299 -20.58 9.44 11.39
N ALA A 300 -21.80 9.05 11.77
CA ALA A 300 -22.39 7.76 11.37
C ALA A 300 -22.92 7.79 9.93
N LYS A 301 -23.29 8.96 9.40
CA LYS A 301 -23.81 9.13 8.03
C LYS A 301 -23.42 10.50 7.49
N PHE A 302 -22.82 10.48 6.31
CA PHE A 302 -22.47 11.67 5.55
C PHE A 302 -22.91 11.51 4.10
N SER A 303 -23.36 12.59 3.48
CA SER A 303 -23.57 12.67 2.03
C SER A 303 -23.27 14.11 1.60
N GLY A 304 -22.35 14.26 0.66
CA GLY A 304 -21.91 15.57 0.20
C GLY A 304 -21.11 15.49 -1.08
N SER A 305 -20.42 16.57 -1.41
CA SER A 305 -19.53 16.67 -2.56
C SER A 305 -18.12 17.02 -2.10
N ALA A 306 -17.12 16.48 -2.76
CA ALA A 306 -15.73 16.82 -2.53
C ALA A 306 -15.47 18.28 -2.95
N THR A 307 -14.89 19.07 -2.06
CA THR A 307 -14.52 20.47 -2.36
C THR A 307 -13.25 20.59 -3.18
N THR A 308 -12.38 19.57 -3.11
CA THR A 308 -11.10 19.48 -3.82
C THR A 308 -10.93 18.10 -4.43
N SER A 309 -10.10 17.99 -5.44
CA SER A 309 -9.69 16.67 -5.97
C SER A 309 -8.56 16.09 -5.13
N GLY A 310 -8.59 14.76 -4.92
CA GLY A 310 -7.53 14.06 -4.18
C GLY A 310 -7.98 12.72 -3.60
N MET A 311 -7.03 12.04 -2.99
CA MET A 311 -7.26 10.78 -2.28
C MET A 311 -8.11 11.01 -1.04
N LEU A 312 -9.12 10.17 -0.81
CA LEU A 312 -9.95 10.18 0.39
C LEU A 312 -9.26 9.40 1.51
N TYR A 313 -9.16 10.03 2.67
CA TYR A 313 -8.68 9.43 3.92
C TYR A 313 -9.79 9.47 4.96
N ILE A 314 -9.86 8.45 5.81
CA ILE A 314 -10.80 8.37 6.93
C ILE A 314 -10.08 8.01 8.23
N ALA A 315 -10.60 8.46 9.37
CA ALA A 315 -10.07 8.16 10.69
C ALA A 315 -11.17 8.24 11.75
N ILE A 316 -10.85 7.82 12.97
CA ILE A 316 -11.62 8.07 14.19
C ILE A 316 -11.08 9.34 14.81
N TYR A 317 -11.96 10.30 15.13
CA TYR A 317 -11.53 11.57 15.71
C TYR A 317 -11.19 11.43 17.18
N GLU A 318 -9.96 11.70 17.50
CA GLU A 318 -9.41 11.85 18.85
C GLU A 318 -8.17 12.74 18.76
N THR A 319 -7.96 13.63 19.74
CA THR A 319 -6.85 14.60 19.75
C THR A 319 -5.59 14.04 20.41
N VAL A 320 -5.70 12.90 21.10
CA VAL A 320 -4.58 12.20 21.73
C VAL A 320 -4.62 10.72 21.28
N TYR A 321 -3.54 10.25 20.68
CA TYR A 321 -3.44 8.83 20.30
C TYR A 321 -3.07 7.96 21.51
N ASN A 322 -3.81 6.86 21.68
CA ASN A 322 -3.49 5.82 22.64
C ASN A 322 -3.61 4.42 22.01
N ALA A 323 -2.52 3.66 22.00
CA ALA A 323 -2.48 2.31 21.43
C ALA A 323 -3.35 1.29 22.19
N ALA A 324 -3.76 1.61 23.44
CA ALA A 324 -4.68 0.81 24.24
C ALA A 324 -6.16 1.01 23.85
N ASN A 325 -6.47 1.90 22.91
CA ASN A 325 -7.81 2.01 22.35
C ASN A 325 -8.24 0.66 21.75
N THR A 326 -9.51 0.29 21.90
CA THR A 326 -10.05 -0.98 21.43
C THR A 326 -11.32 -0.82 20.60
N GLY A 327 -11.72 -1.89 19.90
CA GLY A 327 -12.89 -1.89 19.05
C GLY A 327 -12.63 -1.34 17.64
N SER A 328 -13.68 -1.26 16.85
CA SER A 328 -13.57 -0.81 15.46
C SER A 328 -14.90 -0.33 14.89
N TYR A 329 -14.82 0.53 13.87
CA TYR A 329 -15.96 0.87 13.02
C TYR A 329 -15.88 0.15 11.68
N ASN A 330 -17.04 -0.29 11.17
CA ASN A 330 -17.21 -0.67 9.78
C ASN A 330 -17.73 0.55 9.01
N VAL A 331 -16.99 0.97 8.01
CA VAL A 331 -17.28 2.18 7.23
C VAL A 331 -17.54 1.78 5.79
N LYS A 332 -18.68 2.19 5.24
CA LYS A 332 -19.05 2.01 3.84
C LYS A 332 -19.00 3.35 3.14
N ILE A 333 -18.34 3.39 1.99
CA ILE A 333 -18.21 4.59 1.16
C ILE A 333 -18.79 4.30 -0.20
N SER A 334 -19.70 5.16 -0.66
CA SER A 334 -20.32 5.04 -1.99
C SER A 334 -20.08 6.31 -2.80
N LEU A 335 -19.68 6.15 -4.05
CA LEU A 335 -19.59 7.22 -5.06
C LEU A 335 -20.94 7.39 -5.78
N LYS A 336 -21.30 8.63 -6.08
CA LYS A 336 -22.55 8.96 -6.79
C LYS A 336 -22.28 9.84 -7.99
#